data_4bba36ead10f78a4f45bdaa15d1e0357
#
_entry.id   4bba36ead10f78a4f45bdaa15d1e0357
#
_cell.length_a   1.000
_cell.length_b   1.000
_cell.length_c   1.000
_cell.angle_alpha   90.00
_cell.angle_beta   90.00
_cell.angle_gamma   90.00
#
_symmetry.space_group_name_H-M   'P 1'
#
loop_
_entity.id
_entity.type
_entity.pdbx_description
1 polymer ?
#
loop_
_entity_poly.entity_id
_entity_poly.type
_entity_poly.pdbx_seq_one_letter_code
_entity_poly.pdbx_strand_id
1 'polypeptide(L)'
;MTAAGDAVVHAPQCRFCAPHDSRTLNRVKPRRRARNKRALAAIGLAVALAVAVALAGLPLFVFPSIDEPREVDAIVVLGPPRDARIHAAQQLAAEGYSDTIVIAVDDYGIDAAINIDACPPDAAPDEAGLVTRCLIPEPFTTAGEAIMVERLAAAEGWESVMIVTNVTHISRARMIFTDCLGGGVLAVDDGAGIEDSNWAWMYAYQSAAFVKALVAPTC
;
A
#
# COMPACT_ATOMS: atom_id res chain seq x y z
N MET A 1 -100.28 -14.38 -53.77
CA MET A 1 -99.74 -13.69 -54.95
C MET A 1 -98.59 -12.85 -54.42
N THR A 2 -97.46 -12.96 -55.05
CA THR A 2 -96.15 -12.28 -54.93
C THR A 2 -95.15 -13.00 -54.11
N ALA A 3 -94.12 -13.49 -54.84
CA ALA A 3 -92.94 -14.16 -54.43
C ALA A 3 -91.92 -13.17 -53.78
N ALA A 4 -91.28 -13.59 -52.71
CA ALA A 4 -90.12 -12.93 -52.19
C ALA A 4 -88.90 -13.78 -52.57
N GLY A 5 -88.03 -13.19 -53.38
CA GLY A 5 -86.73 -13.84 -53.78
C GLY A 5 -85.70 -13.76 -52.69
N ASP A 6 -85.10 -14.90 -52.37
CA ASP A 6 -83.96 -15.02 -51.50
C ASP A 6 -82.66 -14.57 -52.22
N ALA A 7 -82.08 -13.49 -51.78
CA ALA A 7 -80.75 -13.04 -52.22
C ALA A 7 -79.69 -13.73 -51.36
N VAL A 8 -79.00 -14.71 -51.96
CA VAL A 8 -77.83 -15.34 -51.37
C VAL A 8 -76.63 -14.36 -51.46
N VAL A 9 -76.21 -13.81 -50.31
CA VAL A 9 -75.03 -12.98 -50.22
C VAL A 9 -73.80 -13.89 -50.11
N HIS A 10 -73.04 -13.98 -51.18
CA HIS A 10 -71.70 -14.62 -51.16
C HIS A 10 -70.73 -13.78 -50.38
N ALA A 11 -70.31 -14.25 -49.24
CA ALA A 11 -69.13 -13.67 -48.48
C ALA A 11 -67.81 -13.89 -49.25
N PRO A 12 -66.94 -12.89 -49.37
CA PRO A 12 -65.66 -13.05 -50.04
C PRO A 12 -64.74 -13.95 -49.20
N GLN A 13 -64.23 -14.99 -49.81
CA GLN A 13 -63.20 -15.87 -49.22
C GLN A 13 -61.88 -15.11 -49.13
N CYS A 14 -61.43 -14.83 -47.91
CA CYS A 14 -60.11 -14.32 -47.64
C CYS A 14 -59.03 -15.38 -48.02
N ARG A 15 -58.42 -15.22 -49.20
CA ARG A 15 -57.35 -16.11 -49.72
C ARG A 15 -55.98 -15.91 -49.09
N PHE A 16 -55.85 -15.08 -48.05
CA PHE A 16 -54.62 -14.74 -47.43
C PHE A 16 -54.63 -14.75 -45.87
N CYS A 17 -55.56 -15.51 -45.28
CA CYS A 17 -55.40 -15.76 -43.83
C CYS A 17 -54.35 -16.90 -43.63
N ALA A 18 -53.14 -16.57 -43.60
CA ALA A 18 -52.10 -17.48 -43.13
C ALA A 18 -52.34 -17.76 -41.62
N PRO A 19 -52.24 -18.98 -41.16
CA PRO A 19 -52.39 -19.27 -39.73
C PRO A 19 -51.26 -18.59 -38.96
N HIS A 20 -51.66 -17.74 -38.02
CA HIS A 20 -50.72 -17.06 -37.08
C HIS A 20 -50.11 -18.15 -36.20
N ASP A 21 -48.90 -18.56 -36.54
CA ASP A 21 -48.13 -19.54 -35.74
C ASP A 21 -47.74 -18.91 -34.41
N SER A 22 -48.53 -19.21 -33.39
CA SER A 22 -48.31 -18.78 -32.00
C SER A 22 -47.10 -19.44 -31.32
N ARG A 23 -46.27 -20.19 -32.08
CA ARG A 23 -45.12 -20.94 -31.53
C ARG A 23 -43.82 -20.15 -31.48
N THR A 24 -43.74 -18.92 -31.97
CA THR A 24 -42.45 -18.19 -32.04
C THR A 24 -42.14 -17.29 -30.84
N LEU A 25 -43.02 -17.16 -29.83
CA LEU A 25 -42.82 -16.21 -28.72
C LEU A 25 -42.14 -16.80 -27.47
N ASN A 26 -41.73 -18.07 -27.47
CA ASN A 26 -41.26 -18.69 -26.23
C ASN A 26 -39.80 -19.23 -26.29
N ARG A 27 -38.97 -18.75 -27.22
CA ARG A 27 -37.58 -19.24 -27.36
C ARG A 27 -36.51 -18.17 -27.13
N VAL A 28 -36.72 -17.23 -26.24
CA VAL A 28 -35.66 -16.33 -25.82
C VAL A 28 -35.63 -16.28 -24.29
N LYS A 29 -34.73 -17.07 -23.63
CA LYS A 29 -34.01 -16.64 -22.40
C LYS A 29 -33.41 -17.73 -21.50
N PRO A 30 -32.78 -18.81 -21.92
CA PRO A 30 -31.92 -19.54 -21.01
C PRO A 30 -30.48 -18.94 -20.94
N ARG A 31 -29.99 -18.36 -22.07
CA ARG A 31 -28.61 -17.83 -22.13
C ARG A 31 -28.38 -16.57 -21.29
N ARG A 32 -29.33 -15.67 -21.17
CA ARG A 32 -29.20 -14.45 -20.31
C ARG A 32 -29.14 -14.80 -18.83
N ARG A 33 -29.93 -15.74 -18.33
CA ARG A 33 -29.92 -16.16 -16.92
C ARG A 33 -28.61 -16.83 -16.52
N ALA A 34 -28.03 -17.66 -17.40
CA ALA A 34 -26.75 -18.30 -17.17
C ALA A 34 -25.59 -17.29 -17.19
N ARG A 35 -25.63 -16.30 -18.09
CA ARG A 35 -24.65 -15.21 -18.17
C ARG A 35 -24.70 -14.32 -16.91
N ASN A 36 -25.88 -13.98 -16.43
CA ASN A 36 -26.04 -13.19 -15.22
C ASN A 36 -25.55 -13.96 -13.96
N LYS A 37 -25.81 -15.26 -13.87
CA LYS A 37 -25.29 -16.08 -12.76
C LYS A 37 -23.76 -16.15 -12.77
N ARG A 38 -23.14 -16.30 -13.94
CA ARG A 38 -21.67 -16.29 -14.08
C ARG A 38 -21.07 -14.92 -13.74
N ALA A 39 -21.73 -13.82 -14.17
CA ALA A 39 -21.31 -12.47 -13.83
C ALA A 39 -21.41 -12.20 -12.31
N LEU A 40 -22.52 -12.61 -11.68
CA LEU A 40 -22.69 -12.49 -10.22
C LEU A 40 -21.67 -13.33 -9.45
N ALA A 41 -21.38 -14.55 -9.91
CA ALA A 41 -20.37 -15.39 -9.31
C ALA A 41 -18.96 -14.79 -9.45
N ALA A 42 -18.62 -14.21 -10.62
CA ALA A 42 -17.36 -13.52 -10.84
C ALA A 42 -17.22 -12.28 -9.96
N ILE A 43 -18.28 -11.48 -9.82
CA ILE A 43 -18.30 -10.33 -8.91
C ILE A 43 -18.14 -10.79 -7.45
N GLY A 44 -18.87 -11.83 -7.04
CA GLY A 44 -18.75 -12.39 -5.69
C GLY A 44 -17.34 -12.89 -5.39
N LEU A 45 -16.70 -13.56 -6.34
CA LEU A 45 -15.30 -14.01 -6.21
C LEU A 45 -14.33 -12.81 -6.12
N ALA A 46 -14.51 -11.79 -6.97
CA ALA A 46 -13.68 -10.59 -6.94
C ALA A 46 -13.80 -9.84 -5.59
N VAL A 47 -15.02 -9.71 -5.07
CA VAL A 47 -15.25 -9.10 -3.74
C VAL A 47 -14.62 -9.94 -2.64
N ALA A 48 -14.79 -11.27 -2.67
CA ALA A 48 -14.18 -12.16 -1.67
C ALA A 48 -12.65 -12.07 -1.70
N LEU A 49 -12.06 -12.01 -2.89
CA LEU A 49 -10.61 -11.84 -3.05
C LEU A 49 -10.14 -10.48 -2.52
N ALA A 50 -10.86 -9.40 -2.83
CA ALA A 50 -10.55 -8.07 -2.33
C ALA A 50 -10.62 -8.00 -0.78
N VAL A 51 -11.63 -8.62 -0.19
CA VAL A 51 -11.76 -8.74 1.27
C VAL A 51 -10.61 -9.57 1.86
N ALA A 52 -10.26 -10.69 1.24
CA ALA A 52 -9.15 -11.53 1.69
C ALA A 52 -7.81 -10.78 1.66
N VAL A 53 -7.53 -10.02 0.59
CA VAL A 53 -6.34 -9.16 0.47
C VAL A 53 -6.36 -8.07 1.54
N ALA A 54 -7.51 -7.42 1.76
CA ALA A 54 -7.64 -6.40 2.79
C ALA A 54 -7.40 -6.97 4.20
N LEU A 55 -7.95 -8.14 4.51
CA LEU A 55 -7.73 -8.78 5.81
C LEU A 55 -6.28 -9.25 6.00
N ALA A 56 -5.65 -9.78 4.95
CA ALA A 56 -4.25 -10.21 4.97
C ALA A 56 -3.28 -9.04 5.19
N GLY A 57 -3.63 -7.84 4.74
CA GLY A 57 -2.81 -6.63 4.92
C GLY A 57 -2.95 -5.99 6.32
N LEU A 58 -3.97 -6.34 7.11
CA LEU A 58 -4.13 -5.74 8.45
C LEU A 58 -2.90 -5.90 9.35
N PRO A 59 -2.30 -7.10 9.50
CA PRO A 59 -1.10 -7.27 10.33
C PRO A 59 0.16 -6.65 9.70
N LEU A 60 0.13 -6.24 8.44
CA LEU A 60 1.27 -5.63 7.77
C LEU A 60 1.24 -4.11 7.83
N PHE A 61 0.05 -3.51 7.75
CA PHE A 61 -0.08 -2.06 7.54
C PHE A 61 -0.89 -1.34 8.63
N VAL A 62 -1.71 -2.08 9.39
CA VAL A 62 -2.58 -1.50 10.44
C VAL A 62 -2.08 -1.84 11.82
N PHE A 63 -1.71 -3.09 12.01
CA PHE A 63 -1.22 -3.63 13.30
C PHE A 63 0.11 -4.35 13.07
N PRO A 64 1.15 -3.69 12.51
CA PRO A 64 2.44 -4.33 12.31
C PRO A 64 3.07 -4.68 13.64
N SER A 65 3.94 -5.67 13.63
CA SER A 65 4.78 -5.94 14.77
C SER A 65 5.79 -4.79 14.93
N ILE A 66 5.69 -4.02 15.99
CA ILE A 66 6.62 -2.96 16.36
C ILE A 66 7.59 -3.54 17.37
N ASP A 67 8.89 -3.28 17.21
CA ASP A 67 9.90 -3.76 18.15
C ASP A 67 9.95 -2.86 19.39
N GLU A 68 10.27 -3.45 20.54
CA GLU A 68 10.63 -2.68 21.73
C GLU A 68 12.02 -2.08 21.52
N PRO A 69 12.22 -0.77 21.80
CA PRO A 69 13.53 -0.14 21.71
C PRO A 69 14.54 -0.83 22.60
N ARG A 70 15.77 -0.98 22.10
CA ARG A 70 16.94 -1.44 22.85
C ARG A 70 18.20 -0.80 22.27
N GLU A 71 19.30 -0.86 22.96
CA GLU A 71 20.58 -0.34 22.48
C GLU A 71 20.95 -0.90 21.10
N VAL A 72 21.34 -0.01 20.21
CA VAL A 72 21.77 -0.26 18.84
C VAL A 72 22.92 0.68 18.46
N ASP A 73 23.65 0.33 17.40
CA ASP A 73 24.78 1.15 16.94
C ASP A 73 24.30 2.45 16.29
N ALA A 74 23.14 2.45 15.60
CA ALA A 74 22.58 3.66 15.01
C ALA A 74 21.05 3.65 14.95
N ILE A 75 20.46 4.83 15.12
CA ILE A 75 19.04 5.10 14.85
C ILE A 75 18.92 5.70 13.46
N VAL A 76 18.06 5.15 12.60
CA VAL A 76 17.89 5.56 11.21
C VAL A 76 16.50 6.13 10.98
N VAL A 77 16.42 7.40 10.66
CA VAL A 77 15.18 8.12 10.30
C VAL A 77 14.93 7.94 8.81
N LEU A 78 13.88 7.21 8.45
CA LEU A 78 13.55 6.97 7.05
C LEU A 78 12.86 8.18 6.39
N GLY A 79 13.19 8.41 5.13
CA GLY A 79 12.63 9.50 4.33
C GLY A 79 11.18 9.26 3.83
N PRO A 80 10.47 10.34 3.48
CA PRO A 80 10.86 11.71 3.75
C PRO A 80 10.81 11.97 5.27
N PRO A 81 11.85 12.62 5.82
CA PRO A 81 11.89 12.91 7.24
C PRO A 81 10.79 13.91 7.58
N ARG A 82 10.10 13.67 8.70
CA ARG A 82 9.06 14.54 9.27
C ARG A 82 9.42 14.85 10.70
N ASP A 83 8.96 16.00 11.21
CA ASP A 83 9.27 16.45 12.58
C ASP A 83 9.00 15.36 13.63
N ALA A 84 7.84 14.71 13.59
CA ALA A 84 7.50 13.63 14.52
C ALA A 84 8.53 12.49 14.49
N ARG A 85 9.00 12.12 13.30
CA ARG A 85 9.98 11.03 13.13
C ARG A 85 11.35 11.43 13.62
N ILE A 86 11.78 12.67 13.37
CA ILE A 86 13.03 13.22 13.88
C ILE A 86 12.98 13.29 15.39
N HIS A 87 11.88 13.84 15.96
CA HIS A 87 11.71 13.91 17.42
C HIS A 87 11.70 12.51 18.07
N ALA A 88 11.05 11.52 17.46
CA ALA A 88 11.08 10.15 17.97
C ALA A 88 12.51 9.60 18.02
N ALA A 89 13.32 9.84 16.97
CA ALA A 89 14.71 9.40 16.94
C ALA A 89 15.58 10.13 17.99
N GLN A 90 15.39 11.45 18.14
CA GLN A 90 16.10 12.24 19.17
C GLN A 90 15.72 11.80 20.60
N GLN A 91 14.43 11.48 20.84
CA GLN A 91 14.00 10.94 22.12
C GLN A 91 14.65 9.59 22.41
N LEU A 92 14.68 8.67 21.45
CA LEU A 92 15.31 7.38 21.58
C LEU A 92 16.83 7.52 21.88
N ALA A 93 17.50 8.45 21.21
CA ALA A 93 18.90 8.75 21.49
C ALA A 93 19.10 9.32 22.91
N ALA A 94 18.23 10.26 23.33
CA ALA A 94 18.27 10.82 24.67
C ALA A 94 17.99 9.77 25.78
N GLU A 95 17.22 8.73 25.46
CA GLU A 95 16.99 7.57 26.34
C GLU A 95 18.19 6.60 26.37
N GLY A 96 19.23 6.84 25.56
CA GLY A 96 20.48 6.08 25.56
C GLY A 96 20.47 4.85 24.65
N TYR A 97 19.53 4.74 23.71
CA TYR A 97 19.50 3.60 22.79
C TYR A 97 20.56 3.69 21.69
N SER A 98 21.07 4.86 21.36
CA SER A 98 22.24 5.07 20.47
C SER A 98 22.79 6.50 20.63
N ASP A 99 24.05 6.68 20.38
CA ASP A 99 24.69 7.98 20.24
C ASP A 99 24.82 8.44 18.78
N THR A 100 24.22 7.71 17.85
CA THR A 100 24.28 7.99 16.41
C THR A 100 22.88 8.00 15.78
N ILE A 101 22.54 9.12 15.11
CA ILE A 101 21.34 9.25 14.28
C ILE A 101 21.73 9.44 12.81
N VAL A 102 21.13 8.67 11.92
CA VAL A 102 21.22 8.84 10.47
C VAL A 102 19.86 9.26 9.93
N ILE A 103 19.78 10.42 9.29
CA ILE A 103 18.54 10.95 8.72
C ILE A 103 18.65 10.85 7.19
N ALA A 104 17.75 10.07 6.56
CA ALA A 104 17.61 10.02 5.13
C ALA A 104 16.85 11.24 4.62
N VAL A 105 17.53 12.09 3.85
CA VAL A 105 16.98 13.33 3.26
C VAL A 105 16.95 13.20 1.75
N ASP A 106 16.03 13.94 1.07
CA ASP A 106 16.04 14.09 -0.38
C ASP A 106 16.70 15.42 -0.79
N ASP A 107 17.03 15.56 -2.08
CA ASP A 107 17.63 16.78 -2.64
C ASP A 107 16.77 18.04 -2.43
N TYR A 108 15.47 17.86 -2.23
CA TYR A 108 14.47 18.92 -2.01
C TYR A 108 14.15 19.10 -0.51
N GLY A 109 14.44 18.10 0.32
CA GLY A 109 14.16 18.07 1.76
C GLY A 109 15.09 18.93 2.58
N ILE A 110 16.12 19.49 1.96
CA ILE A 110 16.90 20.61 2.49
C ILE A 110 16.04 21.87 2.59
N ASP A 111 14.92 21.90 1.82
CA ASP A 111 13.95 22.98 1.90
C ASP A 111 13.06 22.88 3.14
N ALA A 112 13.05 23.92 3.90
CA ALA A 112 12.02 24.50 4.77
C ALA A 112 11.09 23.58 5.61
N ALA A 113 10.88 22.34 5.26
CA ALA A 113 10.05 21.38 6.01
C ALA A 113 10.84 20.51 6.98
N ILE A 114 12.17 20.46 6.81
CA ILE A 114 13.07 19.79 7.75
C ILE A 114 13.71 20.90 8.59
N ASN A 115 13.53 20.77 9.86
CA ASN A 115 14.23 21.59 10.82
C ASN A 115 15.72 21.51 10.49
N ILE A 116 16.30 22.57 9.90
CA ILE A 116 17.73 22.67 9.53
C ILE A 116 18.59 22.36 10.75
N ASP A 117 18.07 22.64 11.95
CA ASP A 117 18.73 22.33 13.23
C ASP A 117 18.91 20.84 13.47
N ALA A 118 18.16 19.96 12.77
CA ALA A 118 18.33 18.51 12.87
C ALA A 118 19.45 17.96 11.99
N CYS A 119 19.97 18.77 11.03
CA CYS A 119 21.03 18.37 10.10
C CYS A 119 22.24 19.28 10.28
N PRO A 120 23.15 18.96 11.20
CA PRO A 120 24.37 19.75 11.38
C PRO A 120 25.24 19.66 10.10
N PRO A 121 26.00 20.75 9.78
CA PRO A 121 26.82 20.80 8.58
C PRO A 121 28.01 19.81 8.60
N ASP A 122 28.39 19.40 9.78
CA ASP A 122 29.39 18.39 10.03
C ASP A 122 28.85 17.32 11.00
N ALA A 123 29.25 16.09 10.80
CA ALA A 123 28.82 15.00 11.67
C ALA A 123 29.64 14.98 12.98
N ALA A 124 29.89 16.15 13.55
CA ALA A 124 30.59 16.26 14.84
C ALA A 124 29.62 15.93 15.99
N PRO A 125 30.09 15.28 17.05
CA PRO A 125 29.27 15.07 18.24
C PRO A 125 28.82 16.41 18.83
N ASP A 126 27.57 16.50 19.26
CA ASP A 126 27.04 17.61 20.02
C ASP A 126 27.57 17.62 21.48
N GLU A 127 27.08 18.53 22.32
CA GLU A 127 27.46 18.62 23.72
C GLU A 127 27.15 17.36 24.56
N ALA A 128 26.14 16.56 24.09
CA ALA A 128 25.77 15.30 24.72
C ALA A 128 26.55 14.09 24.15
N GLY A 129 27.31 14.29 23.09
CA GLY A 129 28.05 13.26 22.40
C GLY A 129 27.28 12.62 21.26
N LEU A 130 26.07 13.10 20.94
CA LEU A 130 25.22 12.60 19.87
C LEU A 130 25.75 13.02 18.48
N VAL A 131 25.98 12.06 17.61
CA VAL A 131 26.37 12.28 16.23
C VAL A 131 25.14 12.18 15.32
N THR A 132 24.81 13.27 14.60
CA THR A 132 23.71 13.25 13.61
C THR A 132 24.28 13.42 12.21
N ARG A 133 23.91 12.51 11.30
CA ARG A 133 24.30 12.51 9.89
C ARG A 133 23.09 12.59 9.00
N CYS A 134 22.98 13.62 8.15
CA CYS A 134 21.95 13.72 7.13
C CYS A 134 22.53 13.29 5.78
N LEU A 135 21.95 12.26 5.19
CA LEU A 135 22.47 11.63 3.98
C LEU A 135 21.38 11.45 2.92
N ILE A 136 21.77 11.59 1.67
CA ILE A 136 20.88 11.39 0.51
C ILE A 136 21.07 9.96 0.01
N PRO A 137 20.06 9.08 0.11
CA PRO A 137 20.14 7.73 -0.44
C PRO A 137 19.97 7.75 -1.96
N GLU A 138 20.75 6.94 -2.66
CA GLU A 138 20.65 6.76 -4.11
C GLU A 138 20.35 5.29 -4.46
N PRO A 139 19.17 5.05 -5.12
CA PRO A 139 18.07 5.98 -5.40
C PRO A 139 17.33 6.39 -4.12
N PHE A 140 16.59 7.52 -4.14
CA PHE A 140 15.75 7.95 -3.01
C PHE A 140 14.52 7.03 -2.86
N THR A 141 14.76 5.89 -2.27
CA THR A 141 13.79 4.81 -2.02
C THR A 141 14.19 4.06 -0.77
N THR A 142 13.27 3.30 -0.17
CA THR A 142 13.58 2.47 1.00
C THR A 142 14.72 1.46 0.74
N ALA A 143 14.85 0.95 -0.49
CA ALA A 143 15.97 0.10 -0.86
C ALA A 143 17.29 0.89 -0.91
N GLY A 144 17.28 2.10 -1.47
CA GLY A 144 18.47 2.97 -1.46
C GLY A 144 18.88 3.40 -0.05
N GLU A 145 17.89 3.66 0.84
CA GLU A 145 18.16 3.91 2.26
C GLU A 145 18.83 2.70 2.94
N ALA A 146 18.31 1.50 2.69
CA ALA A 146 18.90 0.28 3.26
C ALA A 146 20.33 0.01 2.74
N ILE A 147 20.59 0.22 1.44
CA ILE A 147 21.92 0.10 0.84
C ILE A 147 22.88 1.15 1.42
N MET A 148 22.41 2.38 1.62
CA MET A 148 23.20 3.44 2.25
C MET A 148 23.60 3.06 3.68
N VAL A 149 22.64 2.56 4.47
CA VAL A 149 22.88 2.15 5.86
C VAL A 149 23.74 0.90 5.93
N GLU A 150 23.61 -0.05 5.02
CA GLU A 150 24.45 -1.24 4.91
C GLU A 150 25.93 -0.84 4.69
N ARG A 151 26.18 0.13 3.79
CA ARG A 151 27.55 0.65 3.57
C ARG A 151 28.11 1.36 4.79
N LEU A 152 27.28 2.13 5.51
CA LEU A 152 27.69 2.76 6.76
C LEU A 152 27.99 1.71 7.82
N ALA A 153 27.12 0.73 8.00
CA ALA A 153 27.31 -0.36 8.95
C ALA A 153 28.63 -1.11 8.69
N ALA A 154 28.92 -1.41 7.41
CA ALA A 154 30.19 -2.04 7.04
C ALA A 154 31.41 -1.16 7.30
N ALA A 155 31.30 0.15 7.13
CA ALA A 155 32.43 1.09 7.36
C ALA A 155 32.65 1.37 8.84
N GLU A 156 31.62 1.45 9.65
CA GLU A 156 31.69 1.81 11.08
C GLU A 156 31.71 0.57 11.99
N GLY A 157 31.48 -0.63 11.44
CA GLY A 157 31.40 -1.88 12.17
C GLY A 157 30.10 -2.07 12.96
N TRP A 158 28.98 -1.51 12.48
CA TRP A 158 27.69 -1.66 13.12
C TRP A 158 27.11 -3.06 12.90
N GLU A 159 26.55 -3.63 13.96
CA GLU A 159 25.86 -4.92 13.94
C GLU A 159 24.35 -4.78 14.07
N SER A 160 23.88 -3.61 14.52
CA SER A 160 22.48 -3.35 14.80
C SER A 160 22.04 -1.93 14.46
N VAL A 161 20.83 -1.79 13.91
CA VAL A 161 20.22 -0.49 13.63
C VAL A 161 18.75 -0.47 14.05
N MET A 162 18.26 0.70 14.44
CA MET A 162 16.85 0.93 14.73
C MET A 162 16.27 1.90 13.70
N ILE A 163 15.38 1.41 12.83
CA ILE A 163 14.71 2.25 11.85
C ILE A 163 13.45 2.88 12.45
N VAL A 164 13.32 4.19 12.29
CA VAL A 164 12.15 4.98 12.74
C VAL A 164 11.34 5.38 11.54
N THR A 165 10.07 4.95 11.51
CA THR A 165 9.16 5.24 10.39
C THR A 165 7.71 5.19 10.85
N ASN A 166 6.75 5.51 9.96
CA ASN A 166 5.34 5.43 10.32
C ASN A 166 4.82 3.98 10.35
N VAL A 167 3.77 3.76 11.12
CA VAL A 167 3.17 2.43 11.35
C VAL A 167 2.87 1.65 10.07
N THR A 168 2.37 2.30 9.01
CA THR A 168 2.01 1.59 7.76
C THR A 168 3.21 1.12 6.96
N HIS A 169 4.39 1.66 7.25
CA HIS A 169 5.63 1.37 6.54
C HIS A 169 6.52 0.34 7.25
N ILE A 170 6.32 0.11 8.54
CA ILE A 170 7.15 -0.76 9.41
C ILE A 170 7.48 -2.10 8.77
N SER A 171 6.47 -2.86 8.35
CA SER A 171 6.69 -4.22 7.82
C SER A 171 7.53 -4.24 6.56
N ARG A 172 7.30 -3.27 5.65
CA ARG A 172 8.06 -3.16 4.39
C ARG A 172 9.49 -2.69 4.63
N ALA A 173 9.66 -1.69 5.47
CA ALA A 173 10.98 -1.18 5.79
C ALA A 173 11.83 -2.26 6.50
N ARG A 174 11.27 -2.92 7.52
CA ARG A 174 11.96 -4.03 8.20
C ARG A 174 12.41 -5.11 7.23
N MET A 175 11.52 -5.56 6.34
CA MET A 175 11.85 -6.60 5.35
C MET A 175 13.05 -6.17 4.50
N ILE A 176 13.00 -4.97 3.91
CA ILE A 176 14.05 -4.45 3.03
C ILE A 176 15.38 -4.30 3.79
N PHE A 177 15.35 -3.70 4.98
CA PHE A 177 16.55 -3.50 5.77
C PHE A 177 17.15 -4.82 6.27
N THR A 178 16.32 -5.78 6.64
CA THR A 178 16.81 -7.12 7.04
C THR A 178 17.46 -7.85 5.87
N ASP A 179 16.90 -7.73 4.66
CA ASP A 179 17.50 -8.31 3.46
C ASP A 179 18.88 -7.73 3.17
N CYS A 180 19.09 -6.42 3.38
CA CYS A 180 20.35 -5.75 3.11
C CYS A 180 21.40 -5.98 4.21
N LEU A 181 21.01 -5.85 5.48
CA LEU A 181 21.96 -5.93 6.60
C LEU A 181 22.15 -7.36 7.13
N GLY A 182 21.32 -8.32 6.69
CA GLY A 182 21.40 -9.71 7.14
C GLY A 182 20.89 -9.97 8.57
N GLY A 183 20.35 -8.95 9.25
CA GLY A 183 19.82 -9.03 10.62
C GLY A 183 20.12 -7.76 11.42
N GLY A 184 19.93 -7.81 12.74
CA GLY A 184 20.21 -6.67 13.64
C GLY A 184 19.30 -5.45 13.45
N VAL A 185 18.14 -5.60 12.76
CA VAL A 185 17.24 -4.50 12.44
C VAL A 185 16.06 -4.48 13.40
N LEU A 186 15.88 -3.37 14.09
CA LEU A 186 14.68 -3.03 14.85
C LEU A 186 13.85 -2.03 14.05
N ALA A 187 12.53 -2.11 14.13
CA ALA A 187 11.64 -1.17 13.48
C ALA A 187 10.62 -0.62 14.48
N VAL A 188 10.65 0.68 14.68
CA VAL A 188 9.80 1.40 15.62
C VAL A 188 8.93 2.45 14.92
N ASP A 189 7.78 2.72 15.49
CA ASP A 189 6.84 3.72 14.99
C ASP A 189 7.27 5.14 15.42
N ASP A 190 7.04 6.12 14.55
CA ASP A 190 7.31 7.53 14.82
C ASP A 190 6.23 8.20 15.73
N GLY A 191 5.19 7.46 16.10
CA GLY A 191 4.12 7.93 16.96
C GLY A 191 3.18 8.96 16.33
N ALA A 192 3.37 9.31 15.06
CA ALA A 192 2.57 10.35 14.39
C ALA A 192 1.14 9.90 14.09
N GLY A 193 0.87 8.59 14.12
CA GLY A 193 -0.42 8.03 13.72
C GLY A 193 -0.66 8.13 12.21
N ILE A 194 -1.87 7.78 11.80
CA ILE A 194 -2.32 7.89 10.40
C ILE A 194 -3.42 8.93 10.35
N GLU A 195 -3.23 9.94 9.50
CA GLU A 195 -4.31 10.89 9.21
C GLU A 195 -5.48 10.14 8.56
N ASP A 196 -6.66 10.19 9.18
CA ASP A 196 -7.87 9.45 8.78
C ASP A 196 -8.29 9.67 7.32
N SER A 197 -7.96 10.83 6.74
CA SER A 197 -8.32 11.19 5.36
C SER A 197 -7.60 10.37 4.28
N ASN A 198 -6.47 9.72 4.59
CA ASN A 198 -5.61 9.06 3.62
C ASN A 198 -5.50 7.54 3.76
N TRP A 199 -6.26 6.95 4.68
CA TRP A 199 -6.13 5.52 5.04
C TRP A 199 -6.21 4.56 3.84
N ALA A 200 -7.27 4.70 3.04
CA ALA A 200 -7.48 3.81 1.90
C ALA A 200 -6.36 3.92 0.84
N TRP A 201 -5.87 5.15 0.60
CA TRP A 201 -4.76 5.40 -0.29
C TRP A 201 -3.46 4.80 0.27
N MET A 202 -3.14 5.05 1.53
CA MET A 202 -1.94 4.50 2.17
C MET A 202 -1.95 2.98 2.15
N TYR A 203 -3.09 2.36 2.43
CA TYR A 203 -3.23 0.91 2.38
C TYR A 203 -2.98 0.35 0.97
N ALA A 204 -3.59 0.94 -0.06
CA ALA A 204 -3.38 0.52 -1.45
C ALA A 204 -1.92 0.73 -1.90
N TYR A 205 -1.35 1.89 -1.58
CA TYR A 205 0.04 2.22 -1.88
C TYR A 205 1.02 1.25 -1.21
N GLN A 206 0.89 1.02 0.09
CA GLN A 206 1.77 0.13 0.84
C GLN A 206 1.62 -1.32 0.39
N SER A 207 0.40 -1.78 0.06
CA SER A 207 0.17 -3.11 -0.50
C SER A 207 0.92 -3.30 -1.83
N ALA A 208 0.82 -2.34 -2.75
CA ALA A 208 1.51 -2.40 -4.04
C ALA A 208 3.04 -2.31 -3.87
N ALA A 209 3.52 -1.43 -2.99
CA ALA A 209 4.93 -1.25 -2.70
C ALA A 209 5.54 -2.49 -2.00
N PHE A 210 4.79 -3.15 -1.12
CA PHE A 210 5.19 -4.38 -0.45
C PHE A 210 5.34 -5.53 -1.46
N VAL A 211 4.34 -5.72 -2.33
CA VAL A 211 4.42 -6.74 -3.40
C VAL A 211 5.61 -6.47 -4.33
N LYS A 212 5.84 -5.20 -4.70
CA LYS A 212 7.03 -4.82 -5.49
C LYS A 212 8.32 -5.21 -4.78
N ALA A 213 8.44 -4.96 -3.49
CA ALA A 213 9.63 -5.29 -2.72
C ALA A 213 9.86 -6.80 -2.58
N LEU A 214 8.78 -7.60 -2.54
CA LEU A 214 8.89 -9.07 -2.54
C LEU A 214 9.44 -9.67 -3.84
N VAL A 215 9.24 -9.01 -4.99
CA VAL A 215 9.62 -9.56 -6.30
C VAL A 215 10.85 -8.88 -6.92
N ALA A 216 11.27 -7.75 -6.39
CA ALA A 216 12.45 -7.03 -6.85
C ALA A 216 13.59 -7.27 -5.87
N PRO A 217 14.78 -7.66 -6.32
CA PRO A 217 15.95 -7.71 -5.45
C PRO A 217 16.22 -6.32 -4.87
N THR A 218 16.38 -6.23 -3.57
CA THR A 218 16.58 -4.98 -2.83
C THR A 218 18.05 -4.68 -2.59
N CYS A 219 18.86 -5.70 -2.41
CA CYS A 219 20.30 -5.71 -2.22
C CYS A 219 20.92 -6.94 -2.91
#